data_445c34a8b4605b73f032a37815fd202b
#
_entry.id   445c34a8b4605b73f032a37815fd202b
#
_cell.length_a   1.000
_cell.length_b   1.000
_cell.length_c   1.000
_cell.angle_alpha   90.00
_cell.angle_beta   90.00
_cell.angle_gamma   90.00
#
_symmetry.space_group_name_H-M   'P 1'
#
loop_
_entity.id
_entity.type
_entity.pdbx_description
1 polymer ?
#
loop_
_entity_poly.entity_id
_entity_poly.type
_entity_poly.pdbx_seq_one_letter_code
_entity_poly.pdbx_strand_id
1 'polypeptide(L)'
;MAKTGLFGFGYINESIFYSKLSDLLGRDVTAQDKQLIHNTVQRQLEDGCLEYYACDGQGTVSVSSSAPRSAKAILAKSVFTGLHDRQNQQILAYVCQQAGGKWSSVYVGARPAVFGIVSSYHIGYLNFRNFAQANDFICALHEVLLPGEQWSFPRSEENPALLRRSTKYQILESYLRHTFAKLMLEYKAPDSDNYGKIVFSQDKRYCYFNTGLLTRYAQDLYLTGEVSGLREDGIFTCNNPKFVDSKITLVKTYGFAQRDIDPGPGTASFYRKVSDIVYDPTLTIDFTQSKLEHIIDDGIRRGRIPRKYTVTQSGQPVPSWSLAQMLHNSIKTACMLAQRDYKYVVPQYRPAGVEYVVGKRICYEGQIQFLMPIYLSADYISPPDFALVLSRRDGFYVPETILLLPWAYTNARILCKPDNSWLNPNAISAEDLLTAEDDEEEYFDAQP
;
A
#
# COMPACT_ATOMS: atom_id res chain seq x y z
N MET A 1 22.22 -3.54 -28.27
CA MET A 1 22.18 -2.15 -28.80
C MET A 1 21.79 -1.23 -27.67
N ALA A 2 22.50 -0.12 -27.47
CA ALA A 2 22.10 0.90 -26.49
C ALA A 2 20.76 1.50 -26.94
N LYS A 3 19.82 1.67 -26.00
CA LYS A 3 18.56 2.36 -26.26
C LYS A 3 18.86 3.84 -26.52
N THR A 4 18.27 4.44 -27.55
CA THR A 4 18.51 5.82 -27.97
C THR A 4 17.22 6.65 -27.91
N GLY A 5 17.37 7.97 -27.80
CA GLY A 5 16.26 8.91 -27.76
C GLY A 5 15.32 8.66 -26.59
N LEU A 6 14.02 8.70 -26.84
CA LEU A 6 12.98 8.51 -25.82
C LEU A 6 13.11 7.16 -25.10
N PHE A 7 13.49 6.10 -25.81
CA PHE A 7 13.74 4.77 -25.22
C PHE A 7 15.01 4.67 -24.39
N GLY A 8 15.98 5.56 -24.62
CA GLY A 8 17.16 5.72 -23.76
C GLY A 8 16.87 6.51 -22.48
N PHE A 9 15.88 7.40 -22.54
CA PHE A 9 15.46 8.23 -21.40
C PHE A 9 14.69 7.44 -20.33
N GLY A 10 13.81 6.50 -20.74
CA GLY A 10 13.08 5.67 -19.80
C GLY A 10 12.23 4.60 -20.46
N TYR A 11 11.56 3.78 -19.63
CA TYR A 11 10.57 2.82 -20.12
C TYR A 11 9.31 3.57 -20.56
N ILE A 12 8.80 3.27 -21.77
CA ILE A 12 7.64 3.93 -22.36
C ILE A 12 6.56 2.92 -22.73
N ASN A 13 5.31 3.23 -22.35
CA ASN A 13 4.14 2.66 -23.00
C ASN A 13 3.73 3.60 -24.14
N GLU A 14 4.08 3.22 -25.38
CA GLU A 14 3.89 4.07 -26.55
C GLU A 14 2.45 4.52 -26.76
N SER A 15 1.49 3.63 -26.56
CA SER A 15 0.07 3.93 -26.80
C SER A 15 -0.42 5.00 -25.82
N ILE A 16 -0.10 4.88 -24.54
CA ILE A 16 -0.47 5.85 -23.51
C ILE A 16 0.27 7.18 -23.72
N PHE A 17 1.57 7.13 -24.01
CA PHE A 17 2.37 8.31 -24.26
C PHE A 17 1.82 9.16 -25.41
N TYR A 18 1.60 8.53 -26.57
CA TYR A 18 1.13 9.25 -27.76
C TYR A 18 -0.35 9.65 -27.64
N SER A 19 -1.19 8.91 -26.94
CA SER A 19 -2.56 9.33 -26.63
C SER A 19 -2.58 10.63 -25.83
N LYS A 20 -1.82 10.69 -24.72
CA LYS A 20 -1.71 11.92 -23.92
C LYS A 20 -1.07 13.09 -24.68
N LEU A 21 -0.11 12.79 -25.56
CA LEU A 21 0.49 13.80 -26.41
C LEU A 21 -0.53 14.36 -27.43
N SER A 22 -1.37 13.51 -28.05
CA SER A 22 -2.46 13.94 -28.92
C SER A 22 -3.44 14.87 -28.22
N ASP A 23 -3.80 14.56 -26.96
CA ASP A 23 -4.67 15.41 -26.14
C ASP A 23 -4.08 16.81 -25.92
N LEU A 24 -2.76 16.89 -25.60
CA LEU A 24 -2.07 18.17 -25.42
C LEU A 24 -1.94 18.97 -26.71
N LEU A 25 -1.64 18.31 -27.82
CA LEU A 25 -1.52 18.93 -29.14
C LEU A 25 -2.90 19.31 -29.72
N GLY A 26 -3.96 18.59 -29.32
CA GLY A 26 -5.30 18.72 -29.90
C GLY A 26 -5.41 18.20 -31.32
N ARG A 27 -4.51 17.33 -31.70
CA ARG A 27 -4.47 16.62 -32.98
C ARG A 27 -3.73 15.31 -32.85
N ASP A 28 -3.88 14.42 -33.79
CA ASP A 28 -3.13 13.18 -33.82
C ASP A 28 -1.61 13.41 -33.98
N VAL A 29 -0.85 12.56 -33.31
CA VAL A 29 0.61 12.56 -33.37
C VAL A 29 1.06 11.97 -34.70
N THR A 30 1.77 12.76 -35.52
CA THR A 30 2.28 12.36 -36.81
C THR A 30 3.61 11.61 -36.72
N ALA A 31 4.03 10.94 -37.82
CA ALA A 31 5.35 10.32 -37.89
C ALA A 31 6.49 11.36 -37.76
N GLN A 32 6.27 12.59 -38.26
CA GLN A 32 7.23 13.68 -38.12
C GLN A 32 7.38 14.13 -36.66
N ASP A 33 6.27 14.22 -35.92
CA ASP A 33 6.32 14.51 -34.45
C ASP A 33 7.11 13.45 -33.71
N LYS A 34 6.91 12.17 -34.02
CA LYS A 34 7.66 11.06 -33.38
C LYS A 34 9.16 11.16 -33.64
N GLN A 35 9.53 11.48 -34.89
CA GLN A 35 10.94 11.68 -35.24
C GLN A 35 11.54 12.91 -34.59
N LEU A 36 10.79 14.01 -34.50
CA LEU A 36 11.22 15.24 -33.81
C LEU A 36 11.49 14.97 -32.33
N ILE A 37 10.55 14.30 -31.65
CA ILE A 37 10.70 13.90 -30.24
C ILE A 37 11.96 13.07 -30.07
N HIS A 38 12.12 12.03 -30.89
CA HIS A 38 13.27 11.13 -30.80
C HIS A 38 14.59 11.89 -30.93
N ASN A 39 14.74 12.72 -31.93
CA ASN A 39 15.96 13.49 -32.20
C ASN A 39 16.22 14.53 -31.10
N THR A 40 15.18 15.24 -30.66
CA THR A 40 15.30 16.28 -29.64
C THR A 40 15.68 15.70 -28.28
N VAL A 41 15.05 14.59 -27.88
CA VAL A 41 15.37 13.90 -26.63
C VAL A 41 16.77 13.30 -26.68
N GLN A 42 17.16 12.68 -27.82
CA GLN A 42 18.49 12.10 -27.99
C GLN A 42 19.59 13.16 -27.78
N ARG A 43 19.44 14.33 -28.43
CA ARG A 43 20.39 15.44 -28.30
C ARG A 43 20.52 15.92 -26.85
N GLN A 44 19.40 16.11 -26.15
CA GLN A 44 19.42 16.52 -24.74
C GLN A 44 20.07 15.49 -23.82
N LEU A 45 19.92 14.20 -24.11
CA LEU A 45 20.61 13.15 -23.36
C LEU A 45 22.12 13.17 -23.59
N GLU A 46 22.56 13.39 -24.85
CA GLU A 46 23.97 13.51 -25.22
C GLU A 46 24.63 14.75 -24.59
N ASP A 47 23.92 15.88 -24.59
CA ASP A 47 24.39 17.16 -24.04
C ASP A 47 24.27 17.22 -22.51
N GLY A 48 23.67 16.20 -21.86
CA GLY A 48 23.42 16.18 -20.41
C GLY A 48 22.38 17.20 -19.95
N CYS A 49 21.53 17.70 -20.85
CA CYS A 49 20.54 18.74 -20.61
C CYS A 49 19.25 18.19 -20.00
N LEU A 50 19.33 17.58 -18.82
CA LEU A 50 18.16 17.12 -18.07
C LEU A 50 17.70 18.18 -17.07
N GLU A 51 16.39 18.34 -16.93
CA GLU A 51 15.82 19.07 -15.80
C GLU A 51 15.43 18.09 -14.69
N TYR A 52 15.80 18.42 -13.46
CA TYR A 52 15.46 17.63 -12.26
C TYR A 52 14.46 18.40 -11.43
N TYR A 53 13.38 17.74 -11.07
CA TYR A 53 12.37 18.24 -10.14
C TYR A 53 12.59 17.57 -8.80
N ALA A 54 12.86 18.36 -7.78
CA ALA A 54 13.26 17.86 -6.48
C ALA A 54 12.41 18.48 -5.37
N CYS A 55 12.06 17.67 -4.35
CA CYS A 55 11.33 18.11 -3.18
C CYS A 55 12.28 18.38 -2.00
N ASP A 56 12.08 19.49 -1.29
CA ASP A 56 12.88 19.90 -0.12
C ASP A 56 12.45 19.19 1.18
N GLY A 57 11.39 18.37 1.12
CA GLY A 57 10.79 17.67 2.26
C GLY A 57 9.79 18.51 3.06
N GLN A 58 9.53 19.75 2.61
CA GLN A 58 8.41 20.58 3.07
C GLN A 58 7.29 20.67 2.00
N GLY A 59 7.44 19.88 0.92
CA GLY A 59 6.49 19.87 -0.18
C GLY A 59 6.75 20.90 -1.28
N THR A 60 7.81 21.74 -1.16
CA THR A 60 8.18 22.69 -2.19
C THR A 60 9.01 22.00 -3.26
N VAL A 61 8.57 22.09 -4.51
CA VAL A 61 9.26 21.52 -5.66
C VAL A 61 10.15 22.60 -6.30
N SER A 62 11.43 22.29 -6.45
CA SER A 62 12.41 23.09 -7.15
C SER A 62 12.84 22.45 -8.47
N VAL A 63 13.22 23.25 -9.45
CA VAL A 63 13.72 22.78 -10.75
C VAL A 63 15.21 23.11 -10.85
N SER A 64 16.02 22.15 -11.27
CA SER A 64 17.47 22.31 -11.41
C SER A 64 17.96 21.63 -12.69
N SER A 65 18.97 22.20 -13.34
CA SER A 65 19.67 21.60 -14.49
C SER A 65 20.64 20.48 -14.10
N SER A 66 20.91 20.30 -12.80
CA SER A 66 21.75 19.21 -12.27
C SER A 66 21.03 18.53 -11.13
N ALA A 67 21.31 17.24 -10.90
CA ALA A 67 20.74 16.48 -9.79
C ALA A 67 21.10 17.16 -8.46
N PRO A 68 20.13 17.70 -7.69
CA PRO A 68 20.41 18.45 -6.49
C PRO A 68 20.94 17.52 -5.39
N ARG A 69 22.10 17.88 -4.80
CA ARG A 69 22.73 17.09 -3.73
C ARG A 69 21.99 17.18 -2.38
N SER A 70 21.21 18.23 -2.19
CA SER A 70 20.49 18.51 -0.93
C SER A 70 19.00 18.16 -0.97
N ALA A 71 18.48 17.70 -2.09
CA ALA A 71 17.08 17.33 -2.19
C ALA A 71 16.80 16.03 -1.42
N LYS A 72 15.72 16.01 -0.63
CA LYS A 72 15.26 14.80 0.06
C LYS A 72 14.71 13.75 -0.91
N ALA A 73 14.13 14.18 -2.04
CA ALA A 73 13.69 13.29 -3.11
C ALA A 73 13.83 13.99 -4.47
N ILE A 74 14.29 13.26 -5.49
CA ILE A 74 14.18 13.67 -6.90
C ILE A 74 12.87 13.08 -7.42
N LEU A 75 11.88 13.93 -7.64
CA LEU A 75 10.53 13.51 -8.05
C LEU A 75 10.45 13.13 -9.53
N ALA A 76 11.19 13.86 -10.39
CA ALA A 76 11.21 13.56 -11.81
C ALA A 76 12.51 14.06 -12.47
N LYS A 77 12.87 13.40 -13.59
CA LYS A 77 13.79 13.91 -14.61
C LYS A 77 12.98 14.23 -15.85
N SER A 78 13.26 15.34 -16.51
CA SER A 78 12.52 15.72 -17.72
C SER A 78 13.43 16.20 -18.84
N VAL A 79 12.91 16.08 -20.05
CA VAL A 79 13.48 16.61 -21.27
C VAL A 79 12.38 17.26 -22.11
N PHE A 80 12.73 18.28 -22.88
CA PHE A 80 11.80 18.89 -23.83
C PHE A 80 11.57 17.97 -25.03
N THR A 81 10.31 17.78 -25.44
CA THR A 81 9.96 16.91 -26.58
C THR A 81 10.22 17.55 -27.95
N GLY A 82 10.45 18.86 -28.00
CA GLY A 82 10.49 19.64 -29.24
C GLY A 82 9.12 20.19 -29.65
N LEU A 83 8.05 19.86 -28.93
CA LEU A 83 6.68 20.24 -29.23
C LEU A 83 6.10 21.21 -28.20
N HIS A 84 5.09 21.99 -28.61
CA HIS A 84 4.36 22.90 -27.77
C HIS A 84 2.87 22.54 -27.78
N ASP A 85 2.18 22.78 -26.68
CA ASP A 85 0.74 22.60 -26.58
C ASP A 85 -0.08 23.73 -27.26
N ARG A 86 -1.39 23.65 -27.15
CA ARG A 86 -2.32 24.67 -27.72
C ARG A 86 -2.13 26.07 -27.11
N GLN A 87 -1.52 26.18 -25.96
CA GLN A 87 -1.24 27.42 -25.24
C GLN A 87 0.21 27.89 -25.45
N ASN A 88 0.92 27.27 -26.40
CA ASN A 88 2.34 27.50 -26.70
C ASN A 88 3.29 27.22 -25.53
N GLN A 89 2.91 26.33 -24.60
CA GLN A 89 3.78 25.86 -23.53
C GLN A 89 4.59 24.65 -23.99
N GLN A 90 5.85 24.55 -23.53
CA GLN A 90 6.71 23.42 -23.86
C GLN A 90 6.11 22.11 -23.32
N ILE A 91 6.04 21.12 -24.19
CA ILE A 91 5.66 19.77 -23.80
C ILE A 91 6.92 18.99 -23.40
N LEU A 92 6.94 18.50 -22.17
CA LEU A 92 8.05 17.73 -21.60
C LEU A 92 7.74 16.24 -21.60
N ALA A 93 8.74 15.43 -21.96
CA ALA A 93 8.78 14.03 -21.55
C ALA A 93 9.47 13.95 -20.19
N TYR A 94 8.92 13.22 -19.22
CA TYR A 94 9.48 13.09 -17.90
C TYR A 94 9.36 11.68 -17.35
N VAL A 95 10.32 11.31 -16.50
CA VAL A 95 10.35 10.04 -15.78
C VAL A 95 10.23 10.34 -14.30
N CYS A 96 9.20 9.81 -13.67
CA CYS A 96 9.00 9.92 -12.23
C CYS A 96 9.82 8.89 -11.48
N GLN A 97 10.34 9.26 -10.33
CA GLN A 97 10.91 8.31 -9.39
C GLN A 97 9.79 7.76 -8.52
N GLN A 98 9.63 6.44 -8.52
CA GLN A 98 8.74 5.76 -7.59
C GLN A 98 9.39 5.67 -6.21
N ALA A 99 8.58 5.44 -5.18
CA ALA A 99 9.06 5.03 -3.87
C ALA A 99 10.01 3.82 -4.06
N GLY A 100 11.21 3.83 -3.46
CA GLY A 100 12.24 2.81 -3.71
C GLY A 100 13.32 3.18 -4.72
N GLY A 101 13.27 4.39 -5.29
CA GLY A 101 14.34 4.92 -6.13
C GLY A 101 14.37 4.39 -7.58
N LYS A 102 13.45 3.53 -7.97
CA LYS A 102 13.33 3.07 -9.37
C LYS A 102 12.65 4.13 -10.24
N TRP A 103 13.15 4.33 -11.43
CA TRP A 103 12.53 5.21 -12.42
C TRP A 103 11.42 4.49 -13.16
N SER A 104 10.21 5.07 -13.15
CA SER A 104 9.05 4.50 -13.81
C SER A 104 8.95 4.88 -15.30
N SER A 105 7.77 4.70 -15.87
CA SER A 105 7.48 4.99 -17.27
C SER A 105 7.72 6.45 -17.63
N VAL A 106 8.02 6.71 -18.90
CA VAL A 106 8.07 8.05 -19.45
C VAL A 106 6.65 8.58 -19.63
N TYR A 107 6.41 9.77 -19.09
CA TYR A 107 5.16 10.50 -19.25
C TYR A 107 5.35 11.73 -20.12
N VAL A 108 4.25 12.31 -20.60
CA VAL A 108 4.23 13.54 -21.36
C VAL A 108 3.27 14.54 -20.72
N GLY A 109 3.65 15.82 -20.72
CA GLY A 109 2.80 16.88 -20.19
C GLY A 109 3.39 18.27 -20.42
N ALA A 110 2.54 19.29 -20.32
CA ALA A 110 2.96 20.68 -20.38
C ALA A 110 3.78 21.07 -19.15
N ARG A 111 4.76 21.94 -19.35
CA ARG A 111 5.55 22.53 -18.23
C ARG A 111 4.59 23.28 -17.29
N PRO A 112 4.80 23.40 -16.17
CA PRO A 112 4.59 23.29 -14.78
C PRO A 112 3.33 22.51 -14.33
N ALA A 113 2.31 22.32 -15.15
CA ALA A 113 1.09 21.60 -14.79
C ALA A 113 1.34 20.11 -14.45
N VAL A 114 2.38 19.52 -15.04
CA VAL A 114 2.77 18.12 -14.87
C VAL A 114 3.21 17.83 -13.44
N PHE A 115 3.86 18.76 -12.79
CA PHE A 115 4.52 18.53 -11.49
C PHE A 115 3.58 18.73 -10.30
N GLY A 116 2.48 19.42 -10.47
CA GLY A 116 1.37 19.41 -9.50
C GLY A 116 0.63 18.08 -9.44
N ILE A 117 0.74 17.28 -10.52
CA ILE A 117 0.11 15.94 -10.62
C ILE A 117 1.04 14.84 -10.07
N VAL A 118 2.36 15.02 -10.19
CA VAL A 118 3.38 14.04 -9.78
C VAL A 118 3.47 13.87 -8.27
N SER A 119 2.89 14.76 -7.51
CA SER A 119 2.89 14.73 -6.06
C SER A 119 1.61 14.19 -5.43
N SER A 120 0.68 13.65 -6.21
CA SER A 120 -0.49 13.00 -5.61
C SER A 120 -0.05 11.83 -4.75
N TYR A 121 -0.54 11.80 -3.53
CA TYR A 121 -0.31 10.71 -2.59
C TYR A 121 -1.59 9.91 -2.42
N HIS A 122 -1.48 8.60 -2.47
CA HIS A 122 -2.62 7.69 -2.41
C HIS A 122 -2.58 6.82 -1.16
N ILE A 123 -3.69 6.80 -0.44
CA ILE A 123 -3.96 5.80 0.58
C ILE A 123 -4.99 4.83 -0.01
N GLY A 124 -4.54 3.84 -0.76
CA GLY A 124 -5.40 3.02 -1.60
C GLY A 124 -6.14 3.89 -2.64
N TYR A 125 -7.47 3.88 -2.62
CA TYR A 125 -8.32 4.70 -3.50
C TYR A 125 -8.60 6.12 -2.98
N LEU A 126 -8.05 6.52 -1.83
CA LEU A 126 -8.09 7.90 -1.34
C LEU A 126 -6.94 8.68 -1.97
N ASN A 127 -7.25 9.80 -2.63
CA ASN A 127 -6.28 10.60 -3.36
C ASN A 127 -6.11 11.98 -2.73
N PHE A 128 -4.87 12.33 -2.42
CA PHE A 128 -4.44 13.60 -1.86
C PHE A 128 -3.56 14.34 -2.85
N ARG A 129 -3.51 15.66 -2.77
CA ARG A 129 -2.66 16.48 -3.65
C ARG A 129 -1.18 16.15 -3.50
N ASN A 130 -0.75 15.83 -2.28
CA ASN A 130 0.64 15.47 -1.95
C ASN A 130 0.69 14.73 -0.61
N PHE A 131 1.87 14.22 -0.27
CA PHE A 131 2.14 13.55 0.99
C PHE A 131 1.85 14.42 2.22
N ALA A 132 2.19 15.72 2.18
CA ALA A 132 1.95 16.61 3.32
C ALA A 132 0.45 16.70 3.64
N GLN A 133 -0.41 16.86 2.62
CA GLN A 133 -1.86 16.86 2.81
C GLN A 133 -2.39 15.53 3.38
N ALA A 134 -1.87 14.40 2.91
CA ALA A 134 -2.24 13.08 3.44
C ALA A 134 -1.82 12.94 4.91
N ASN A 135 -0.60 13.33 5.24
CA ASN A 135 -0.10 13.28 6.61
C ASN A 135 -0.90 14.21 7.54
N ASP A 136 -1.19 15.44 7.11
CA ASP A 136 -2.02 16.38 7.88
C ASP A 136 -3.43 15.82 8.10
N PHE A 137 -4.02 15.19 7.07
CA PHE A 137 -5.31 14.52 7.19
C PHE A 137 -5.27 13.38 8.20
N ILE A 138 -4.28 12.50 8.15
CA ILE A 138 -4.12 11.37 9.07
C ILE A 138 -3.86 11.88 10.50
N CYS A 139 -3.05 12.92 10.69
CA CYS A 139 -2.81 13.53 11.99
C CYS A 139 -4.10 14.14 12.59
N ALA A 140 -4.82 14.93 11.80
CA ALA A 140 -6.09 15.52 12.24
C ALA A 140 -7.16 14.46 12.53
N LEU A 141 -7.20 13.39 11.74
CA LEU A 141 -8.08 12.25 11.97
C LEU A 141 -7.76 11.60 13.31
N HIS A 142 -6.49 11.30 13.59
CA HIS A 142 -6.05 10.69 14.85
C HIS A 142 -6.47 11.52 16.08
N GLU A 143 -6.42 12.84 16.02
CA GLU A 143 -6.78 13.73 17.12
C GLU A 143 -8.26 13.63 17.55
N VAL A 144 -9.14 13.25 16.62
CA VAL A 144 -10.59 13.12 16.90
C VAL A 144 -11.00 11.70 17.31
N LEU A 145 -10.12 10.71 17.13
CA LEU A 145 -10.41 9.31 17.44
C LEU A 145 -10.55 9.04 18.94
N LEU A 146 -11.18 7.92 19.25
CA LEU A 146 -11.28 7.38 20.59
C LEU A 146 -9.87 7.23 21.19
N PRO A 147 -9.58 7.84 22.35
CA PRO A 147 -8.26 7.76 22.97
C PRO A 147 -7.94 6.34 23.47
N GLY A 148 -6.65 6.03 23.56
CA GLY A 148 -6.16 4.74 24.07
C GLY A 148 -5.94 3.67 23.00
N GLU A 149 -6.21 3.98 21.74
CA GLU A 149 -5.82 3.13 20.61
C GLU A 149 -4.48 3.57 20.03
N GLN A 150 -3.61 2.60 19.77
CA GLN A 150 -2.31 2.85 19.17
C GLN A 150 -2.38 2.71 17.64
N TRP A 151 -2.08 3.80 16.95
CA TRP A 151 -2.18 3.91 15.49
C TRP A 151 -0.84 4.16 14.80
N SER A 152 0.27 4.17 15.55
CA SER A 152 1.64 4.27 15.04
C SER A 152 2.55 3.24 15.71
N PHE A 153 3.67 2.94 15.08
CA PHE A 153 4.74 2.18 15.68
C PHE A 153 5.66 3.17 16.44
N PRO A 154 5.84 3.07 17.76
CA PRO A 154 6.59 4.06 18.53
C PRO A 154 8.02 4.27 18.01
N ARG A 155 8.68 3.19 17.60
CA ARG A 155 10.07 3.26 17.11
C ARG A 155 10.23 3.89 15.73
N SER A 156 9.14 4.10 14.98
CA SER A 156 9.18 4.85 13.73
C SER A 156 9.51 6.33 13.94
N GLU A 157 9.12 6.89 15.09
CA GLU A 157 9.40 8.28 15.43
C GLU A 157 10.90 8.53 15.69
N GLU A 158 11.63 7.49 16.10
CA GLU A 158 13.08 7.56 16.38
C GLU A 158 13.92 7.45 15.10
N ASN A 159 13.35 6.98 13.99
CA ASN A 159 14.06 6.81 12.73
C ASN A 159 13.47 7.67 11.61
N PRO A 160 14.15 8.79 11.23
CA PRO A 160 13.67 9.67 10.16
C PRO A 160 13.50 9.01 8.79
N ALA A 161 14.13 7.86 8.54
CA ALA A 161 13.99 7.14 7.28
C ALA A 161 12.60 6.52 7.15
N LEU A 162 12.03 6.03 8.25
CA LEU A 162 10.69 5.44 8.31
C LEU A 162 9.57 6.49 8.11
N LEU A 163 9.80 7.74 8.55
CA LEU A 163 8.84 8.84 8.39
C LEU A 163 8.84 9.46 6.98
N ARG A 164 9.71 8.99 6.07
CA ARG A 164 9.79 9.53 4.69
C ARG A 164 8.82 8.88 3.72
N ARG A 165 8.37 7.67 4.00
CA ARG A 165 7.60 6.83 3.08
C ARG A 165 6.14 6.64 3.48
N SER A 166 5.84 6.76 4.78
CA SER A 166 4.51 6.64 5.35
C SER A 166 4.13 7.83 6.20
N THR A 167 2.83 8.03 6.43
CA THR A 167 2.34 9.09 7.33
C THR A 167 2.76 8.80 8.78
N LYS A 168 2.63 9.78 9.66
CA LYS A 168 2.96 9.63 11.09
C LYS A 168 2.26 8.44 11.74
N TYR A 169 1.02 8.12 11.33
CA TYR A 169 0.21 7.05 11.89
C TYR A 169 0.01 5.91 10.87
N GLN A 170 1.07 5.14 10.63
CA GLN A 170 1.13 4.09 9.60
C GLN A 170 0.03 3.03 9.76
N ILE A 171 -0.31 2.66 11.01
CA ILE A 171 -1.35 1.68 11.31
C ILE A 171 -2.73 2.23 10.91
N LEU A 172 -2.99 3.52 11.16
CA LEU A 172 -4.24 4.19 10.78
C LEU A 172 -4.34 4.32 9.26
N GLU A 173 -3.24 4.68 8.61
CA GLU A 173 -3.15 4.74 7.14
C GLU A 173 -3.47 3.39 6.52
N SER A 174 -2.81 2.31 6.97
CA SER A 174 -3.04 0.95 6.51
C SER A 174 -4.50 0.51 6.75
N TYR A 175 -5.05 0.79 7.94
CA TYR A 175 -6.44 0.49 8.24
C TYR A 175 -7.42 1.15 7.27
N LEU A 176 -7.27 2.46 6.99
CA LEU A 176 -8.13 3.18 6.05
C LEU A 176 -7.98 2.67 4.62
N ARG A 177 -6.73 2.42 4.19
CA ARG A 177 -6.41 1.86 2.88
C ARG A 177 -7.20 0.58 2.62
N HIS A 178 -7.11 -0.38 3.53
CA HIS A 178 -7.73 -1.68 3.37
C HIS A 178 -9.25 -1.65 3.58
N THR A 179 -9.74 -0.83 4.50
CA THR A 179 -11.19 -0.67 4.72
C THR A 179 -11.87 -0.08 3.49
N PHE A 180 -11.31 0.98 2.93
CA PHE A 180 -11.90 1.59 1.74
C PHE A 180 -11.73 0.70 0.50
N ALA A 181 -10.59 0.02 0.34
CA ALA A 181 -10.39 -0.94 -0.74
C ALA A 181 -11.40 -2.09 -0.69
N LYS A 182 -11.67 -2.64 0.50
CA LYS A 182 -12.71 -3.67 0.71
C LYS A 182 -14.08 -3.18 0.27
N LEU A 183 -14.48 -2.00 0.73
CA LEU A 183 -15.75 -1.39 0.34
C LEU A 183 -15.80 -1.11 -1.17
N MET A 184 -14.72 -0.56 -1.76
CA MET A 184 -14.63 -0.25 -3.18
C MET A 184 -14.82 -1.47 -4.09
N LEU A 185 -14.26 -2.60 -3.72
CA LEU A 185 -14.37 -3.84 -4.47
C LEU A 185 -15.75 -4.52 -4.35
N GLU A 186 -16.48 -4.25 -3.26
CA GLU A 186 -17.66 -5.03 -2.90
C GLU A 186 -18.98 -4.24 -2.86
N TYR A 187 -18.95 -2.89 -2.86
CA TYR A 187 -20.19 -2.12 -2.70
C TYR A 187 -21.22 -2.30 -3.82
N LYS A 188 -20.81 -2.80 -4.98
CA LYS A 188 -21.68 -3.16 -6.10
C LYS A 188 -22.00 -4.65 -6.18
N ALA A 189 -21.38 -5.50 -5.37
CA ALA A 189 -21.60 -6.94 -5.39
C ALA A 189 -22.83 -7.32 -4.54
N PRO A 190 -23.94 -7.72 -5.14
CA PRO A 190 -25.21 -7.95 -4.39
C PRO A 190 -25.11 -9.03 -3.32
N ASP A 191 -24.19 -10.00 -3.51
CA ASP A 191 -23.97 -11.12 -2.59
C ASP A 191 -22.98 -10.79 -1.47
N SER A 192 -22.39 -9.59 -1.49
CA SER A 192 -21.47 -9.15 -0.44
C SER A 192 -22.21 -8.47 0.71
N ASP A 193 -21.74 -8.74 1.93
CA ASP A 193 -22.17 -8.01 3.13
C ASP A 193 -21.78 -6.52 3.11
N ASN A 194 -20.99 -6.08 2.11
CA ASN A 194 -20.60 -4.70 1.86
C ASN A 194 -21.41 -4.01 0.76
N TYR A 195 -22.41 -4.70 0.19
CA TYR A 195 -23.27 -4.10 -0.82
C TYR A 195 -23.92 -2.82 -0.33
N GLY A 196 -23.84 -1.76 -1.15
CA GLY A 196 -24.44 -0.45 -0.84
C GLY A 196 -23.77 0.37 0.27
N LYS A 197 -22.65 -0.06 0.84
CA LYS A 197 -21.97 0.66 1.93
C LYS A 197 -21.12 1.87 1.48
N ILE A 198 -20.98 2.10 0.18
CA ILE A 198 -20.54 3.39 -0.36
C ILE A 198 -21.80 4.10 -0.91
N VAL A 199 -22.07 5.28 -0.38
CA VAL A 199 -23.24 6.09 -0.75
C VAL A 199 -22.77 7.28 -1.57
N PHE A 200 -23.51 7.63 -2.62
CA PHE A 200 -23.22 8.75 -3.50
C PHE A 200 -24.20 9.91 -3.27
N SER A 201 -23.71 11.15 -3.43
CA SER A 201 -24.57 12.32 -3.49
C SER A 201 -25.54 12.23 -4.69
N GLN A 202 -26.61 13.01 -4.68
CA GLN A 202 -27.63 12.98 -5.73
C GLN A 202 -27.05 13.27 -7.13
N ASP A 203 -26.06 14.15 -7.21
CA ASP A 203 -25.33 14.50 -8.43
C ASP A 203 -24.12 13.58 -8.72
N LYS A 204 -23.88 12.57 -7.87
CA LYS A 204 -22.75 11.63 -7.92
C LYS A 204 -21.37 12.27 -7.87
N ARG A 205 -21.26 13.51 -7.45
CA ARG A 205 -19.97 14.21 -7.30
C ARG A 205 -19.22 13.80 -6.05
N TYR A 206 -19.94 13.39 -5.00
CA TYR A 206 -19.37 12.99 -3.72
C TYR A 206 -19.78 11.57 -3.38
N CYS A 207 -18.91 10.90 -2.65
CA CYS A 207 -19.24 9.65 -1.98
C CYS A 207 -18.96 9.77 -0.47
N TYR A 208 -19.61 8.93 0.33
CA TYR A 208 -19.25 8.75 1.72
C TYR A 208 -19.41 7.30 2.15
N PHE A 209 -18.69 6.92 3.19
CA PHE A 209 -18.76 5.61 3.82
C PHE A 209 -18.43 5.71 5.32
N ASN A 210 -18.84 4.69 6.07
CA ASN A 210 -18.48 4.55 7.48
C ASN A 210 -17.09 3.93 7.59
N THR A 211 -16.18 4.60 8.27
CA THR A 211 -14.78 4.15 8.44
C THR A 211 -14.63 2.99 9.42
N GLY A 212 -15.63 2.71 10.25
CA GLY A 212 -15.54 1.79 11.39
C GLY A 212 -14.76 2.33 12.58
N LEU A 213 -14.29 3.58 12.48
CA LEU A 213 -13.62 4.29 13.58
C LEU A 213 -14.64 5.08 14.40
N LEU A 214 -14.34 5.23 15.67
CA LEU A 214 -15.16 6.01 16.60
C LEU A 214 -14.42 7.28 17.02
N THR A 215 -15.20 8.37 17.16
CA THR A 215 -14.70 9.59 17.77
C THR A 215 -14.52 9.42 19.28
N ARG A 216 -13.86 10.38 19.94
CA ARG A 216 -13.74 10.44 21.41
C ARG A 216 -15.09 10.44 22.16
N TYR A 217 -16.17 10.72 21.45
CA TYR A 217 -17.54 10.70 21.98
C TYR A 217 -18.30 9.42 21.63
N ALA A 218 -17.59 8.38 21.15
CA ALA A 218 -18.13 7.11 20.70
C ALA A 218 -19.18 7.26 19.57
N GLN A 219 -19.01 8.26 18.71
CA GLN A 219 -19.82 8.46 17.51
C GLN A 219 -19.11 7.89 16.29
N ASP A 220 -19.88 7.38 15.35
CA ASP A 220 -19.36 6.92 14.06
C ASP A 220 -18.64 8.05 13.30
N LEU A 221 -17.51 7.71 12.73
CA LEU A 221 -16.75 8.60 11.89
C LEU A 221 -16.90 8.20 10.42
N TYR A 222 -17.38 9.14 9.63
CA TYR A 222 -17.58 8.96 8.19
C TYR A 222 -16.45 9.65 7.42
N LEU A 223 -16.13 9.10 6.25
CA LEU A 223 -15.22 9.71 5.30
C LEU A 223 -15.99 10.05 4.03
N THR A 224 -15.79 11.26 3.52
CA THR A 224 -16.38 11.76 2.28
C THR A 224 -15.33 12.38 1.38
N GLY A 225 -15.54 12.41 0.08
CA GLY A 225 -14.67 13.07 -0.89
C GLY A 225 -15.25 13.07 -2.29
N GLU A 226 -14.56 13.73 -3.20
CA GLU A 226 -14.98 13.89 -4.59
C GLU A 226 -14.73 12.60 -5.38
N VAL A 227 -15.73 12.16 -6.12
CA VAL A 227 -15.64 10.98 -7.00
C VAL A 227 -14.95 11.36 -8.30
N SER A 228 -13.89 10.66 -8.65
CA SER A 228 -13.16 10.86 -9.90
C SER A 228 -12.86 9.51 -10.57
N GLY A 229 -12.90 9.49 -11.91
CA GLY A 229 -12.54 8.31 -12.68
C GLY A 229 -13.48 7.11 -12.48
N LEU A 230 -14.76 7.35 -12.20
CA LEU A 230 -15.74 6.26 -12.01
C LEU A 230 -15.82 5.40 -13.26
N ARG A 231 -15.38 4.14 -13.13
CA ARG A 231 -15.36 3.13 -14.17
C ARG A 231 -16.69 2.35 -14.23
N GLU A 232 -16.89 1.58 -15.29
CA GLU A 232 -18.08 0.71 -15.44
C GLU A 232 -18.15 -0.37 -14.36
N ASP A 233 -16.98 -0.93 -13.96
CA ASP A 233 -16.87 -1.89 -12.86
C ASP A 233 -17.16 -1.26 -11.47
N GLY A 234 -17.27 0.06 -11.41
CA GLY A 234 -17.59 0.81 -10.19
C GLY A 234 -16.38 1.34 -9.45
N ILE A 235 -15.18 1.00 -9.87
CA ILE A 235 -13.96 1.50 -9.25
C ILE A 235 -13.77 2.98 -9.58
N PHE A 236 -13.38 3.77 -8.58
CA PHE A 236 -13.13 5.21 -8.70
C PHE A 236 -12.07 5.64 -7.67
N THR A 237 -11.59 6.87 -7.78
CA THR A 237 -10.79 7.50 -6.73
C THR A 237 -11.62 8.51 -5.95
N CYS A 238 -11.43 8.55 -4.63
CA CYS A 238 -12.02 9.53 -3.74
C CYS A 238 -10.99 10.65 -3.51
N ASN A 239 -11.18 11.78 -4.18
CA ASN A 239 -10.26 12.91 -4.15
C ASN A 239 -10.58 13.85 -2.98
N ASN A 240 -9.54 14.49 -2.45
CA ASN A 240 -9.63 15.44 -1.34
C ASN A 240 -10.49 14.92 -0.18
N PRO A 241 -10.19 13.73 0.36
CA PRO A 241 -11.00 13.12 1.39
C PRO A 241 -11.06 13.98 2.65
N LYS A 242 -12.22 13.97 3.31
CA LYS A 242 -12.48 14.64 4.58
C LYS A 242 -13.23 13.71 5.50
N PHE A 243 -12.94 13.77 6.79
CA PHE A 243 -13.72 13.06 7.79
C PHE A 243 -14.86 13.93 8.33
N VAL A 244 -15.97 13.30 8.66
CA VAL A 244 -17.20 13.94 9.11
C VAL A 244 -17.79 13.11 10.26
N ASP A 245 -18.02 13.77 11.37
CA ASP A 245 -18.66 13.21 12.57
C ASP A 245 -20.15 13.55 12.69
N SER A 246 -20.66 14.39 11.78
CA SER A 246 -22.03 14.87 11.78
C SER A 246 -22.75 14.54 10.47
N LYS A 247 -23.82 13.76 10.59
CA LYS A 247 -24.71 13.44 9.48
C LYS A 247 -25.33 14.70 8.84
N ILE A 248 -25.55 15.76 9.61
CA ILE A 248 -26.10 17.03 9.11
C ILE A 248 -25.16 17.68 8.09
N THR A 249 -23.85 17.58 8.31
CA THR A 249 -22.83 18.09 7.38
C THR A 249 -22.89 17.38 6.04
N LEU A 250 -23.12 16.06 6.01
CA LEU A 250 -23.28 15.30 4.77
C LEU A 250 -24.46 15.84 3.93
N VAL A 251 -25.60 16.14 4.57
CA VAL A 251 -26.76 16.71 3.85
C VAL A 251 -26.49 18.13 3.36
N LYS A 252 -26.09 19.03 4.28
CA LYS A 252 -26.04 20.47 3.99
C LYS A 252 -24.86 20.86 3.10
N THR A 253 -23.72 20.19 3.24
CA THR A 253 -22.49 20.57 2.55
C THR A 253 -22.25 19.77 1.28
N TYR A 254 -22.61 18.48 1.30
CA TYR A 254 -22.28 17.56 0.20
C TYR A 254 -23.49 17.06 -0.59
N GLY A 255 -24.72 17.48 -0.20
CA GLY A 255 -25.93 17.19 -0.97
C GLY A 255 -26.38 15.73 -0.96
N PHE A 256 -26.08 14.98 0.11
CA PHE A 256 -26.62 13.64 0.28
C PHE A 256 -28.10 13.68 0.67
N ALA A 257 -28.87 12.70 0.20
CA ALA A 257 -30.28 12.63 0.56
C ALA A 257 -30.45 12.17 2.01
N GLN A 258 -31.40 12.75 2.74
CA GLN A 258 -31.65 12.41 4.15
C GLN A 258 -31.90 10.92 4.36
N ARG A 259 -32.65 10.27 3.44
CA ARG A 259 -32.93 8.83 3.49
C ARG A 259 -31.69 7.94 3.39
N ASP A 260 -30.61 8.43 2.75
CA ASP A 260 -29.37 7.68 2.54
C ASP A 260 -28.41 7.83 3.73
N ILE A 261 -28.74 8.73 4.66
CA ILE A 261 -27.93 9.07 5.84
C ILE A 261 -28.53 8.47 7.12
N ASP A 262 -29.82 8.26 7.16
CA ASP A 262 -30.51 7.68 8.31
C ASP A 262 -31.28 6.42 7.89
N PRO A 263 -30.80 5.20 8.30
CA PRO A 263 -29.73 4.92 9.29
C PRO A 263 -28.28 5.15 8.84
N GLY A 264 -27.99 5.33 7.57
CA GLY A 264 -26.64 5.44 7.00
C GLY A 264 -25.97 4.09 6.73
N PRO A 265 -24.83 4.08 6.02
CA PRO A 265 -24.11 2.85 5.72
C PRO A 265 -23.48 2.27 6.99
N GLY A 266 -23.53 0.95 7.11
CA GLY A 266 -22.79 0.22 8.12
C GLY A 266 -21.28 0.23 7.86
N THR A 267 -20.52 -0.23 8.84
CA THR A 267 -19.07 -0.43 8.72
C THR A 267 -18.72 -1.55 7.74
N ALA A 268 -17.49 -1.56 7.23
CA ALA A 268 -17.00 -2.65 6.39
C ALA A 268 -17.09 -4.00 7.11
N SER A 269 -17.62 -5.01 6.43
CA SER A 269 -17.68 -6.40 6.91
C SER A 269 -16.50 -7.16 6.31
N PHE A 270 -15.66 -7.74 7.17
CA PHE A 270 -14.52 -8.56 6.76
C PHE A 270 -14.75 -10.06 6.97
N TYR A 271 -15.70 -10.41 7.82
CA TYR A 271 -16.09 -11.79 8.14
C TYR A 271 -17.60 -11.84 8.40
N ARG A 272 -18.18 -13.03 8.26
CA ARG A 272 -19.64 -13.24 8.45
C ARG A 272 -19.98 -13.73 9.85
N LYS A 273 -19.11 -14.55 10.44
CA LYS A 273 -19.31 -15.17 11.74
C LYS A 273 -18.06 -14.99 12.61
N VAL A 274 -18.25 -14.84 13.91
CA VAL A 274 -17.13 -14.79 14.86
C VAL A 274 -16.23 -16.01 14.76
N SER A 275 -16.77 -17.18 14.47
CA SER A 275 -16.00 -18.42 14.23
C SER A 275 -15.00 -18.31 13.07
N ASP A 276 -15.20 -17.38 12.14
CA ASP A 276 -14.30 -17.18 10.99
C ASP A 276 -12.96 -16.56 11.41
N ILE A 277 -12.98 -15.81 12.53
CA ILE A 277 -11.82 -15.09 13.08
C ILE A 277 -11.26 -15.74 14.37
N VAL A 278 -11.74 -16.94 14.73
CA VAL A 278 -11.24 -17.67 15.89
C VAL A 278 -10.45 -18.89 15.43
N TYR A 279 -9.19 -18.98 15.89
CA TYR A 279 -8.36 -20.14 15.65
C TYR A 279 -8.91 -21.36 16.40
N ASP A 280 -9.00 -22.48 15.69
CA ASP A 280 -9.44 -23.75 16.26
C ASP A 280 -8.22 -24.65 16.55
N PRO A 281 -7.79 -24.77 17.80
CA PRO A 281 -6.59 -25.53 18.15
C PRO A 281 -6.78 -27.06 18.05
N THR A 282 -8.00 -27.53 17.73
CA THR A 282 -8.28 -28.97 17.53
C THR A 282 -7.92 -29.41 16.11
N LEU A 283 -7.82 -28.47 15.16
CA LEU A 283 -7.42 -28.74 13.78
C LEU A 283 -5.90 -28.89 13.67
N THR A 284 -5.49 -29.82 12.82
CA THR A 284 -4.07 -30.06 12.52
C THR A 284 -3.53 -29.01 11.55
N ILE A 285 -2.21 -28.76 11.59
CA ILE A 285 -1.52 -28.04 10.54
C ILE A 285 -0.91 -29.08 9.59
N ASP A 286 -1.34 -29.05 8.33
CA ASP A 286 -0.85 -29.95 7.29
C ASP A 286 0.24 -29.29 6.44
N PHE A 287 1.42 -29.89 6.42
CA PHE A 287 2.56 -29.43 5.63
C PHE A 287 3.54 -30.56 5.32
N THR A 288 4.23 -30.44 4.20
CA THR A 288 5.37 -31.28 3.84
C THR A 288 6.69 -30.56 4.15
N GLN A 289 7.76 -31.32 4.28
CA GLN A 289 9.11 -30.73 4.44
C GLN A 289 9.44 -29.79 3.28
N SER A 290 9.13 -30.18 2.03
CA SER A 290 9.33 -29.33 0.84
C SER A 290 8.56 -28.02 0.90
N LYS A 291 7.33 -28.03 1.46
CA LYS A 291 6.55 -26.78 1.63
C LYS A 291 7.22 -25.83 2.61
N LEU A 292 7.77 -26.36 3.72
CA LEU A 292 8.49 -25.52 4.68
C LEU A 292 9.80 -24.96 4.10
N GLU A 293 10.53 -25.78 3.33
CA GLU A 293 11.73 -25.32 2.62
C GLU A 293 11.40 -24.19 1.64
N HIS A 294 10.32 -24.33 0.88
CA HIS A 294 9.85 -23.26 -0.04
C HIS A 294 9.49 -21.97 0.71
N ILE A 295 8.81 -22.06 1.87
CA ILE A 295 8.49 -20.89 2.71
C ILE A 295 9.76 -20.22 3.23
N ILE A 296 10.75 -21.00 3.63
CA ILE A 296 12.05 -20.50 4.08
C ILE A 296 12.81 -19.82 2.94
N ASP A 297 12.88 -20.44 1.76
CA ASP A 297 13.55 -19.87 0.58
C ASP A 297 12.94 -18.53 0.17
N ASP A 298 11.60 -18.46 0.14
CA ASP A 298 10.89 -17.21 -0.14
C ASP A 298 11.16 -16.16 0.94
N GLY A 299 11.13 -16.56 2.21
CA GLY A 299 11.43 -15.68 3.33
C GLY A 299 12.87 -15.14 3.34
N ILE A 300 13.85 -15.96 2.96
CA ILE A 300 15.25 -15.51 2.81
C ILE A 300 15.35 -14.51 1.64
N ARG A 301 14.78 -14.84 0.49
CA ARG A 301 14.80 -14.01 -0.70
C ARG A 301 14.20 -12.62 -0.46
N ARG A 302 13.15 -12.54 0.35
CA ARG A 302 12.45 -11.30 0.71
C ARG A 302 13.01 -10.62 1.96
N GLY A 303 14.08 -11.13 2.57
CA GLY A 303 14.66 -10.56 3.80
C GLY A 303 13.79 -10.70 5.06
N ARG A 304 12.76 -11.57 5.04
CA ARG A 304 11.83 -11.78 6.16
C ARG A 304 12.36 -12.66 7.27
N ILE A 305 13.47 -13.36 7.04
CA ILE A 305 14.13 -14.18 8.05
C ILE A 305 15.34 -13.42 8.57
N PRO A 306 15.47 -13.21 9.89
CA PRO A 306 16.58 -12.48 10.47
C PRO A 306 17.93 -13.06 10.05
N ARG A 307 18.88 -12.20 9.65
CA ARG A 307 20.19 -12.59 9.10
C ARG A 307 20.99 -13.51 10.04
N LYS A 308 20.79 -13.38 11.36
CA LYS A 308 21.43 -14.23 12.37
C LYS A 308 21.16 -15.73 12.18
N TYR A 309 20.08 -16.09 11.45
CA TYR A 309 19.75 -17.49 11.14
C TYR A 309 20.17 -17.91 9.74
N THR A 310 20.30 -16.98 8.80
CA THR A 310 20.59 -17.30 7.39
C THR A 310 22.06 -17.45 7.08
N VAL A 311 22.95 -16.97 7.97
CA VAL A 311 24.42 -17.11 7.82
C VAL A 311 25.04 -17.61 9.12
N THR A 312 26.05 -18.46 8.98
CA THR A 312 26.84 -18.95 10.10
C THR A 312 27.80 -17.87 10.63
N GLN A 313 28.43 -18.08 11.79
CA GLN A 313 29.44 -17.15 12.31
C GLN A 313 30.65 -17.00 11.35
N SER A 314 30.90 -17.98 10.49
CA SER A 314 31.94 -17.93 9.44
C SER A 314 31.46 -17.24 8.15
N GLY A 315 30.20 -16.71 8.11
CA GLY A 315 29.63 -16.03 6.94
C GLY A 315 29.12 -16.97 5.84
N GLN A 316 29.05 -18.27 6.08
CA GLN A 316 28.51 -19.24 5.12
C GLN A 316 26.99 -19.31 5.23
N PRO A 317 26.26 -19.47 4.09
CA PRO A 317 24.81 -19.63 4.11
C PRO A 317 24.41 -20.87 4.92
N VAL A 318 23.35 -20.73 5.74
CA VAL A 318 22.70 -21.86 6.41
C VAL A 318 21.77 -22.55 5.41
N PRO A 319 21.85 -23.89 5.24
CA PRO A 319 20.97 -24.58 4.30
C PRO A 319 19.50 -24.47 4.67
N SER A 320 18.62 -24.25 3.68
CA SER A 320 17.17 -24.05 3.88
C SER A 320 16.51 -25.24 4.60
N TRP A 321 16.94 -26.46 4.35
CA TRP A 321 16.43 -27.65 5.05
C TRP A 321 16.65 -27.58 6.57
N SER A 322 17.77 -27.01 7.02
CA SER A 322 18.07 -26.84 8.44
C SER A 322 17.13 -25.83 9.09
N LEU A 323 16.89 -24.69 8.41
CA LEU A 323 15.93 -23.67 8.85
C LEU A 323 14.48 -24.21 8.82
N ALA A 324 14.14 -24.99 7.81
CA ALA A 324 12.83 -25.66 7.74
C ALA A 324 12.61 -26.64 8.90
N GLN A 325 13.67 -27.32 9.36
CA GLN A 325 13.58 -28.17 10.56
C GLN A 325 13.39 -27.33 11.84
N MET A 326 14.05 -26.18 11.96
CA MET A 326 13.82 -25.25 13.09
C MET A 326 12.37 -24.72 13.05
N LEU A 327 11.88 -24.31 11.87
CA LEU A 327 10.51 -23.89 11.68
C LEU A 327 9.52 -24.98 12.06
N HIS A 328 9.75 -26.23 11.63
CA HIS A 328 8.91 -27.39 11.99
C HIS A 328 8.81 -27.56 13.52
N ASN A 329 9.94 -27.49 14.23
CA ASN A 329 9.94 -27.62 15.69
C ASN A 329 9.23 -26.43 16.37
N SER A 330 9.41 -25.22 15.85
CA SER A 330 8.72 -24.02 16.33
C SER A 330 7.20 -24.12 16.12
N ILE A 331 6.73 -24.61 14.97
CA ILE A 331 5.30 -24.87 14.72
C ILE A 331 4.72 -25.85 15.75
N LYS A 332 5.41 -26.96 16.03
CA LYS A 332 4.95 -27.92 17.05
C LYS A 332 4.76 -27.27 18.42
N THR A 333 5.74 -26.47 18.83
CA THR A 333 5.65 -25.75 20.12
C THR A 333 4.53 -24.73 20.12
N ALA A 334 4.38 -23.98 19.03
CA ALA A 334 3.30 -23.00 18.90
C ALA A 334 1.91 -23.67 18.93
N CYS A 335 1.74 -24.85 18.32
CA CYS A 335 0.50 -25.64 18.43
C CYS A 335 0.19 -26.04 19.88
N MET A 336 1.20 -26.49 20.65
CA MET A 336 1.00 -26.84 22.06
C MET A 336 0.60 -25.62 22.91
N LEU A 337 1.15 -24.45 22.62
CA LEU A 337 0.79 -23.19 23.29
C LEU A 337 -0.62 -22.75 22.88
N ALA A 338 -0.98 -22.84 21.61
CA ALA A 338 -2.31 -22.50 21.11
C ALA A 338 -3.41 -23.43 21.66
N GLN A 339 -3.11 -24.69 21.99
CA GLN A 339 -4.06 -25.59 22.67
C GLN A 339 -4.36 -25.15 24.10
N ARG A 340 -3.44 -24.43 24.75
CA ARG A 340 -3.64 -23.88 26.10
C ARG A 340 -4.27 -22.50 26.08
N ASP A 341 -3.98 -21.72 25.04
CA ASP A 341 -4.54 -20.41 24.81
C ASP A 341 -4.79 -20.20 23.31
N TYR A 342 -6.04 -20.37 22.88
CA TYR A 342 -6.41 -20.20 21.47
C TYR A 342 -6.13 -18.78 20.95
N LYS A 343 -6.07 -17.79 21.82
CA LYS A 343 -5.71 -16.41 21.46
C LYS A 343 -4.23 -16.25 21.11
N TYR A 344 -3.41 -17.26 21.40
CA TYR A 344 -1.98 -17.26 21.02
C TYR A 344 -1.80 -17.13 19.50
N VAL A 345 -2.76 -17.60 18.71
CA VAL A 345 -2.81 -17.42 17.25
C VAL A 345 -3.81 -16.32 16.92
N VAL A 346 -3.36 -15.31 16.19
CA VAL A 346 -4.10 -14.07 15.93
C VAL A 346 -4.71 -14.10 14.53
N PRO A 347 -6.01 -13.76 14.36
CA PRO A 347 -6.58 -13.64 13.03
C PRO A 347 -6.06 -12.39 12.31
N GLN A 348 -5.88 -12.48 11.00
CA GLN A 348 -5.60 -11.36 10.12
C GLN A 348 -6.54 -11.34 8.90
N TYR A 349 -6.69 -10.18 8.30
CA TYR A 349 -7.28 -10.06 6.98
C TYR A 349 -6.17 -9.88 5.93
N ARG A 350 -6.03 -10.86 5.03
CA ARG A 350 -5.23 -10.69 3.82
C ARG A 350 -6.05 -9.91 2.81
N PRO A 351 -5.63 -8.69 2.40
CA PRO A 351 -6.36 -7.93 1.40
C PRO A 351 -6.44 -8.64 0.05
N ALA A 352 -7.45 -8.32 -0.75
CA ALA A 352 -7.48 -8.71 -2.15
C ALA A 352 -6.32 -8.04 -2.91
N GLY A 353 -5.81 -8.68 -3.95
CA GLY A 353 -4.71 -8.12 -4.70
C GLY A 353 -4.43 -8.86 -6.01
N VAL A 354 -3.36 -8.43 -6.65
CA VAL A 354 -2.84 -8.99 -7.90
C VAL A 354 -1.36 -9.31 -7.70
N GLU A 355 -0.97 -10.52 -8.01
CA GLU A 355 0.41 -10.96 -7.99
C GLU A 355 0.87 -11.29 -9.41
N TYR A 356 2.12 -11.01 -9.75
CA TYR A 356 2.72 -11.40 -11.02
C TYR A 356 3.74 -12.52 -10.78
N VAL A 357 3.38 -13.72 -11.19
CA VAL A 357 4.27 -14.88 -11.11
C VAL A 357 4.70 -15.26 -12.52
N VAL A 358 6.00 -15.10 -12.81
CA VAL A 358 6.62 -15.44 -14.13
C VAL A 358 5.84 -14.78 -15.28
N GLY A 359 5.51 -13.48 -15.13
CA GLY A 359 4.79 -12.70 -16.15
C GLY A 359 3.29 -13.00 -16.25
N LYS A 360 2.75 -13.88 -15.42
CA LYS A 360 1.33 -14.17 -15.36
C LYS A 360 0.68 -13.40 -14.20
N ARG A 361 -0.38 -12.65 -14.53
CA ARG A 361 -1.21 -11.97 -13.53
C ARG A 361 -2.06 -12.99 -12.77
N ILE A 362 -1.95 -13.00 -11.45
CA ILE A 362 -2.77 -13.81 -10.55
C ILE A 362 -3.56 -12.87 -9.66
N CYS A 363 -4.88 -12.85 -9.79
CA CYS A 363 -5.77 -12.13 -8.88
C CYS A 363 -6.17 -13.05 -7.73
N TYR A 364 -6.22 -12.52 -6.52
CA TYR A 364 -6.74 -13.24 -5.35
C TYR A 364 -7.73 -12.38 -4.58
N GLU A 365 -8.71 -13.03 -3.98
CA GLU A 365 -9.71 -12.39 -3.14
C GLU A 365 -9.16 -12.19 -1.72
N GLY A 366 -9.69 -11.17 -1.03
CA GLY A 366 -9.40 -10.96 0.38
C GLY A 366 -9.93 -12.12 1.24
N GLN A 367 -9.13 -12.58 2.19
CA GLN A 367 -9.49 -13.74 3.01
C GLN A 367 -9.01 -13.59 4.45
N ILE A 368 -9.70 -14.26 5.36
CA ILE A 368 -9.25 -14.42 6.75
C ILE A 368 -8.16 -15.50 6.79
N GLN A 369 -7.08 -15.18 7.45
CA GLN A 369 -5.98 -16.08 7.75
C GLN A 369 -5.59 -15.95 9.22
N PHE A 370 -4.66 -16.78 9.67
CA PHE A 370 -4.22 -16.82 11.06
C PHE A 370 -2.71 -16.63 11.14
N LEU A 371 -2.27 -15.86 12.13
CA LEU A 371 -0.88 -15.56 12.41
C LEU A 371 -0.41 -16.37 13.61
N MET A 372 0.56 -17.24 13.40
CA MET A 372 1.18 -18.03 14.45
C MET A 372 2.59 -17.48 14.73
N PRO A 373 2.93 -17.09 15.98
CA PRO A 373 4.27 -16.58 16.28
C PRO A 373 5.32 -17.69 16.20
N ILE A 374 6.43 -17.38 15.55
CA ILE A 374 7.55 -18.31 15.35
C ILE A 374 8.81 -17.80 16.05
N TYR A 375 9.40 -18.67 16.84
CA TYR A 375 10.65 -18.46 17.59
C TYR A 375 11.66 -19.51 17.16
N LEU A 376 12.52 -19.18 16.19
CA LEU A 376 13.49 -20.14 15.66
C LEU A 376 14.55 -20.55 16.70
N SER A 377 14.90 -19.63 17.60
CA SER A 377 15.85 -19.91 18.70
C SER A 377 15.22 -20.52 19.95
N ALA A 378 13.90 -20.74 19.98
CA ALA A 378 13.15 -21.11 21.18
C ALA A 378 13.32 -20.14 22.37
N ASP A 379 13.66 -18.88 22.09
CA ASP A 379 13.65 -17.80 23.06
C ASP A 379 12.28 -17.14 23.10
N TYR A 380 11.45 -17.51 24.07
CA TYR A 380 10.07 -17.00 24.21
C TYR A 380 9.98 -15.73 25.08
N ILE A 381 11.11 -15.16 25.48
CA ILE A 381 11.17 -13.91 26.27
C ILE A 381 11.17 -12.72 25.30
N SER A 382 11.91 -12.83 24.21
CA SER A 382 11.95 -11.83 23.15
C SER A 382 10.71 -11.87 22.26
N PRO A 383 10.41 -10.83 21.47
CA PRO A 383 9.42 -10.92 20.41
C PRO A 383 9.71 -12.08 19.45
N PRO A 384 8.70 -12.69 18.81
CA PRO A 384 8.92 -13.72 17.80
C PRO A 384 9.77 -13.19 16.63
N ASP A 385 10.48 -14.08 15.97
CA ASP A 385 11.30 -13.72 14.81
C ASP A 385 10.44 -13.29 13.62
N PHE A 386 9.24 -13.87 13.47
CA PHE A 386 8.23 -13.53 12.47
C PHE A 386 6.90 -14.25 12.77
N ALA A 387 5.87 -13.94 12.00
CA ALA A 387 4.58 -14.61 12.05
C ALA A 387 4.43 -15.59 10.87
N LEU A 388 4.06 -16.85 11.12
CA LEU A 388 3.66 -17.82 10.11
C LEU A 388 2.19 -17.62 9.77
N VAL A 389 1.89 -17.45 8.48
CA VAL A 389 0.52 -17.31 7.98
C VAL A 389 -0.08 -18.68 7.75
N LEU A 390 -1.24 -18.92 8.34
CA LEU A 390 -2.01 -20.15 8.20
C LEU A 390 -3.35 -19.86 7.50
N SER A 391 -3.65 -20.58 6.42
CA SER A 391 -4.96 -20.60 5.79
C SER A 391 -5.78 -21.77 6.30
N ARG A 392 -7.03 -21.52 6.74
CA ARG A 392 -7.95 -22.56 7.12
C ARG A 392 -8.53 -23.27 5.89
N ARG A 393 -8.49 -24.58 5.89
CA ARG A 393 -9.12 -25.46 4.89
C ARG A 393 -10.17 -26.35 5.60
N ASP A 394 -10.83 -27.18 4.83
CA ASP A 394 -11.81 -28.12 5.39
C ASP A 394 -11.13 -29.13 6.32
N GLY A 395 -11.16 -28.85 7.62
CA GLY A 395 -10.65 -29.74 8.67
C GLY A 395 -9.18 -29.60 9.05
N PHE A 396 -8.41 -28.65 8.46
CA PHE A 396 -7.01 -28.43 8.79
C PHE A 396 -6.54 -27.03 8.42
N TYR A 397 -5.32 -26.67 8.85
CA TYR A 397 -4.63 -25.46 8.44
C TYR A 397 -3.46 -25.76 7.51
N VAL A 398 -3.15 -24.84 6.59
CA VAL A 398 -2.00 -24.91 5.68
C VAL A 398 -1.11 -23.68 5.90
N PRO A 399 0.20 -23.85 6.13
CA PRO A 399 1.11 -22.73 6.16
C PRO A 399 1.30 -22.18 4.74
N GLU A 400 1.18 -20.85 4.59
CA GLU A 400 1.27 -20.18 3.29
C GLU A 400 2.61 -19.45 3.10
N THR A 401 2.94 -18.56 4.04
CA THR A 401 4.12 -17.71 4.00
C THR A 401 4.47 -17.21 5.39
N ILE A 402 5.54 -16.45 5.51
CA ILE A 402 5.89 -15.72 6.73
C ILE A 402 5.73 -14.22 6.52
N LEU A 403 5.33 -13.52 7.58
CA LEU A 403 5.22 -12.06 7.63
C LEU A 403 6.10 -11.49 8.72
N LEU A 404 6.66 -10.33 8.45
CA LEU A 404 7.27 -9.47 9.46
C LEU A 404 6.21 -8.96 10.44
N LEU A 405 6.59 -8.71 11.68
CA LEU A 405 5.67 -8.30 12.73
C LEU A 405 4.90 -7.00 12.44
N PRO A 406 5.49 -5.98 11.76
CA PRO A 406 4.73 -4.79 11.36
C PRO A 406 3.52 -5.12 10.49
N TRP A 407 3.69 -5.96 9.47
CA TRP A 407 2.60 -6.36 8.58
C TRP A 407 1.61 -7.28 9.25
N ALA A 408 2.12 -8.21 10.06
CA ALA A 408 1.26 -9.06 10.89
C ALA A 408 0.32 -8.21 11.76
N TYR A 409 0.86 -7.15 12.40
CA TYR A 409 0.06 -6.24 13.21
C TYR A 409 -0.95 -5.44 12.40
N THR A 410 -0.52 -4.79 11.30
CA THR A 410 -1.43 -3.98 10.48
C THR A 410 -2.56 -4.78 9.88
N ASN A 411 -2.29 -6.00 9.38
CA ASN A 411 -3.30 -6.89 8.84
C ASN A 411 -4.28 -7.41 9.90
N ALA A 412 -3.79 -7.74 11.09
CA ALA A 412 -4.65 -8.14 12.22
C ALA A 412 -5.52 -6.97 12.69
N ARG A 413 -4.96 -5.74 12.72
CA ARG A 413 -5.66 -4.53 13.17
C ARG A 413 -6.86 -4.15 12.28
N ILE A 414 -6.92 -4.63 11.05
CA ILE A 414 -8.08 -4.47 10.17
C ILE A 414 -9.32 -5.15 10.77
N LEU A 415 -9.16 -6.32 11.38
CA LEU A 415 -10.26 -7.07 11.97
C LEU A 415 -10.63 -6.58 13.38
N CYS A 416 -9.63 -6.44 14.22
CA CYS A 416 -9.75 -5.99 15.59
C CYS A 416 -8.38 -5.56 16.14
N LYS A 417 -8.36 -4.85 17.27
CA LYS A 417 -7.12 -4.58 18.00
C LYS A 417 -6.57 -5.91 18.53
N PRO A 418 -5.36 -6.33 18.12
CA PRO A 418 -4.73 -7.50 18.73
C PRO A 418 -4.51 -7.25 20.22
N ASP A 419 -5.08 -8.13 21.04
CA ASP A 419 -4.86 -8.14 22.50
C ASP A 419 -3.95 -9.32 22.83
N ASN A 420 -2.72 -9.25 22.35
CA ASN A 420 -1.78 -10.35 22.49
C ASN A 420 -0.40 -9.82 22.87
N SER A 421 0.29 -10.51 23.77
CA SER A 421 1.61 -10.10 24.27
C SER A 421 2.68 -10.08 23.18
N TRP A 422 2.62 -11.00 22.23
CA TRP A 422 3.64 -11.14 21.21
C TRP A 422 3.42 -10.22 20.00
N LEU A 423 2.16 -9.88 19.67
CA LEU A 423 1.82 -9.00 18.55
C LEU A 423 1.47 -7.60 19.08
N ASN A 424 2.49 -6.87 19.49
CA ASN A 424 2.38 -5.57 20.13
C ASN A 424 3.26 -4.54 19.38
N PRO A 425 2.71 -3.41 18.92
CA PRO A 425 3.45 -2.40 18.17
C PRO A 425 4.64 -1.81 18.95
N ASN A 426 4.60 -1.82 20.31
CA ASN A 426 5.71 -1.37 21.13
C ASN A 426 6.92 -2.33 21.14
N ALA A 427 6.71 -3.59 20.79
CA ALA A 427 7.76 -4.60 20.76
C ALA A 427 8.42 -4.72 19.36
N ILE A 428 7.84 -4.11 18.32
CA ILE A 428 8.35 -4.16 16.95
C ILE A 428 9.60 -3.29 16.84
N SER A 429 10.68 -3.84 16.30
CA SER A 429 11.96 -3.16 16.16
C SER A 429 11.98 -2.16 14.98
N ALA A 430 12.88 -1.18 15.02
CA ALA A 430 13.11 -0.29 13.89
C ALA A 430 13.65 -1.04 12.64
N GLU A 431 14.41 -2.12 12.84
CA GLU A 431 14.92 -2.97 11.76
C GLU A 431 13.78 -3.72 11.05
N ASP A 432 12.82 -4.26 11.82
CA ASP A 432 11.63 -4.91 11.24
C ASP A 432 10.78 -3.93 10.43
N LEU A 433 10.66 -2.67 10.89
CA LEU A 433 9.92 -1.63 10.17
C LEU A 433 10.60 -1.26 8.84
N LEU A 434 11.93 -1.11 8.83
CA LEU A 434 12.68 -0.81 7.60
C LEU A 434 12.58 -1.96 6.59
N THR A 435 12.74 -3.19 7.06
CA THR A 435 12.63 -4.38 6.21
C THR A 435 11.21 -4.54 5.65
N ALA A 436 10.19 -4.24 6.46
CA ALA A 436 8.80 -4.29 6.02
C ALA A 436 8.50 -3.25 4.93
N GLU A 437 9.03 -2.02 5.05
CA GLU A 437 8.86 -0.99 4.02
C GLU A 437 9.48 -1.39 2.68
N ASP A 438 10.67 -2.00 2.69
CA ASP A 438 11.34 -2.44 1.46
C ASP A 438 10.58 -3.59 0.77
N ASP A 439 9.93 -4.48 1.52
CA ASP A 439 9.14 -5.59 0.99
C ASP A 439 7.73 -5.14 0.54
N GLU A 440 7.17 -4.08 1.15
CA GLU A 440 5.87 -3.49 0.78
C GLU A 440 5.90 -2.89 -0.65
N GLU A 441 7.02 -2.30 -1.08
CA GLU A 441 7.19 -1.79 -2.43
C GLU A 441 7.04 -2.89 -3.49
N GLU A 442 7.52 -4.10 -3.23
CA GLU A 442 7.37 -5.24 -4.14
C GLU A 442 5.92 -5.76 -4.19
N TYR A 443 5.15 -5.56 -3.11
CA TYR A 443 3.77 -6.02 -2.97
C TYR A 443 2.74 -5.06 -3.60
N PHE A 444 2.97 -3.73 -3.55
CA PHE A 444 2.04 -2.70 -4.04
C PHE A 444 2.30 -2.23 -5.47
N ASP A 445 3.51 -2.39 -6.01
CA ASP A 445 3.82 -2.15 -7.43
C ASP A 445 3.03 -3.08 -8.37
N ALA A 446 2.37 -4.09 -7.84
CA ALA A 446 1.49 -5.00 -8.56
C ALA A 446 0.01 -4.54 -8.63
N GLN A 447 -0.35 -3.40 -8.02
CA GLN A 447 -1.72 -2.88 -8.12
C GLN A 447 -1.87 -1.98 -9.36
N PRO A 448 -3.00 -2.09 -10.11
CA PRO A 448 -3.22 -1.37 -11.38
C PRO A 448 -3.37 0.13 -11.22
#